data_4235c56bc6e6ef8b16d6414d8effbfe1
#
_entry.id   4235c56bc6e6ef8b16d6414d8effbfe1
#
_cell.length_a   1.000
_cell.length_b   1.000
_cell.length_c   1.000
_cell.angle_alpha   90.00
_cell.angle_beta   90.00
_cell.angle_gamma   90.00
#
_symmetry.space_group_name_H-M   'P 1'
#
loop_
_entity.id
_entity.type
_entity.pdbx_description
1 polymer ?
#
loop_
_entity_poly.entity_id
_entity_poly.type
_entity_poly.pdbx_seq_one_letter_code
_entity_poly.pdbx_strand_id
1 'polypeptide(L)'
;MKYRYIASCVFTRDYPELSLRIQDYLKERFGMEIIRCCAEKYKVRQFEEVMAPSVCEQWKATPHYIPFEPNTTMISICHNCTAVFQESHPDINVLSLWEFILQHDADFHYPDYGCERMTIQDCWRQYDNQAEQAAVRELLRRMNIEVVEMAENREHTRFCGTSLYRPAPPRNLKMAPKRFVEDAEGMFVTHTEEEQKQLMEEHCQQYQTKKVVAYCHYCTEGLRLVGQPHYHIAELLFPYSV
;
A
#
# COMPACT_ATOMS: atom_id res chain seq x y z
N MET A 1 1.86 7.71 23.52
CA MET A 1 1.13 6.96 22.49
C MET A 1 2.09 5.94 21.92
N LYS A 2 1.69 4.69 21.79
CA LYS A 2 2.56 3.60 21.28
C LYS A 2 2.23 3.39 19.79
N TYR A 3 3.24 3.31 18.94
CA TYR A 3 3.08 3.03 17.52
C TYR A 3 3.55 1.62 17.21
N ARG A 4 2.85 0.94 16.31
CA ARG A 4 3.23 -0.39 15.83
C ARG A 4 3.02 -0.46 14.31
N TYR A 5 4.01 -0.95 13.60
CA TYR A 5 3.96 -1.07 12.14
C TYR A 5 3.63 -2.49 11.70
N ILE A 6 2.75 -2.61 10.71
CA ILE A 6 2.48 -3.87 10.02
C ILE A 6 3.29 -3.90 8.73
N ALA A 7 4.28 -4.79 8.66
CA ALA A 7 5.18 -4.91 7.51
C ALA A 7 4.50 -5.39 6.21
N SER A 8 3.28 -5.92 6.29
CA SER A 8 2.50 -6.45 5.17
C SER A 8 3.19 -7.57 4.38
N CYS A 9 2.60 -8.75 4.41
CA CYS A 9 3.13 -9.94 3.72
C CYS A 9 3.21 -9.77 2.20
N VAL A 10 2.24 -9.12 1.58
CA VAL A 10 2.23 -8.90 0.12
C VAL A 10 3.24 -7.84 -0.28
N PHE A 11 3.28 -6.72 0.43
CA PHE A 11 4.26 -5.67 0.14
C PHE A 11 5.70 -6.20 0.31
N THR A 12 5.97 -6.95 1.39
CA THR A 12 7.30 -7.55 1.61
C THR A 12 7.66 -8.59 0.53
N ARG A 13 6.68 -9.35 0.02
CA ARG A 13 6.90 -10.25 -1.12
C ARG A 13 7.29 -9.50 -2.39
N ASP A 14 6.58 -8.41 -2.70
CA ASP A 14 6.71 -7.69 -3.97
C ASP A 14 7.90 -6.70 -3.96
N TYR A 15 8.23 -6.16 -2.78
CA TYR A 15 9.27 -5.16 -2.54
C TYR A 15 10.13 -5.54 -1.31
N PRO A 16 10.84 -6.68 -1.33
CA PRO A 16 11.48 -7.25 -0.15
C PRO A 16 12.49 -6.30 0.50
N GLU A 17 13.45 -5.79 -0.25
CA GLU A 17 14.51 -4.92 0.27
C GLU A 17 13.97 -3.54 0.70
N LEU A 18 12.99 -3.02 -0.03
CA LEU A 18 12.31 -1.78 0.33
C LEU A 18 11.52 -1.94 1.63
N SER A 19 10.84 -3.07 1.81
CA SER A 19 10.15 -3.39 3.06
C SER A 19 11.10 -3.43 4.25
N LEU A 20 12.28 -4.03 4.08
CA LEU A 20 13.30 -4.08 5.15
C LEU A 20 13.81 -2.69 5.49
N ARG A 21 14.16 -1.86 4.49
CA ARG A 21 14.58 -0.46 4.72
C ARG A 21 13.55 0.36 5.49
N ILE A 22 12.27 0.22 5.14
CA ILE A 22 11.19 0.89 5.87
C ILE A 22 11.10 0.40 7.31
N GLN A 23 11.22 -0.92 7.54
CA GLN A 23 11.21 -1.48 8.88
C GLN A 23 12.40 -0.98 9.71
N ASP A 24 13.59 -0.93 9.14
CA ASP A 24 14.80 -0.44 9.82
C ASP A 24 14.68 1.05 10.12
N TYR A 25 14.24 1.87 9.16
CA TYR A 25 13.95 3.29 9.39
C TYR A 25 12.98 3.49 10.57
N LEU A 26 11.88 2.74 10.63
CA LEU A 26 10.89 2.88 11.69
C LEU A 26 11.42 2.41 13.06
N LYS A 27 12.24 1.36 13.09
CA LYS A 27 12.89 0.87 14.31
C LYS A 27 13.93 1.86 14.83
N GLU A 28 14.84 2.31 13.96
CA GLU A 28 15.96 3.17 14.32
C GLU A 28 15.51 4.58 14.72
N ARG A 29 14.58 5.14 13.93
CA ARG A 29 14.13 6.52 14.12
C ARG A 29 13.11 6.68 15.25
N PHE A 30 12.22 5.68 15.42
CA PHE A 30 11.07 5.79 16.34
C PHE A 30 11.00 4.69 17.40
N GLY A 31 11.93 3.73 17.42
CA GLY A 31 11.84 2.57 18.30
C GLY A 31 10.58 1.73 18.07
N MET A 32 10.05 1.74 16.85
CA MET A 32 8.74 1.17 16.54
C MET A 32 8.76 -0.36 16.58
N GLU A 33 7.76 -0.93 17.21
CA GLU A 33 7.52 -2.38 17.19
C GLU A 33 6.93 -2.81 15.84
N ILE A 34 7.50 -3.85 15.24
CA ILE A 34 7.08 -4.35 13.93
C ILE A 34 6.39 -5.69 14.09
N ILE A 35 5.28 -5.90 13.36
CA ILE A 35 4.60 -7.19 13.22
C ILE A 35 4.40 -7.56 11.76
N ARG A 36 4.32 -8.86 11.47
CA ARG A 36 4.19 -9.36 10.10
C ARG A 36 2.78 -9.27 9.53
N CYS A 37 1.77 -9.44 10.37
CA CYS A 37 0.41 -9.63 9.92
C CYS A 37 -0.60 -8.82 10.71
N CYS A 38 -1.65 -8.36 10.03
CA CYS A 38 -2.80 -7.68 10.62
C CYS A 38 -3.77 -8.63 11.35
N ALA A 39 -3.64 -9.95 11.18
CA ALA A 39 -4.52 -10.94 11.75
C ALA A 39 -3.74 -12.08 12.40
N GLU A 40 -4.07 -12.38 13.66
CA GLU A 40 -3.37 -13.36 14.52
C GLU A 40 -3.19 -14.74 13.87
N LYS A 41 -4.24 -15.24 13.23
CA LYS A 41 -4.29 -16.61 12.68
C LYS A 41 -4.14 -16.69 11.17
N TYR A 42 -3.71 -15.59 10.52
CA TYR A 42 -3.56 -15.58 9.06
C TYR A 42 -2.34 -16.39 8.61
N LYS A 43 -2.56 -17.27 7.64
CA LYS A 43 -1.49 -18.15 7.12
C LYS A 43 -0.64 -17.39 6.11
N VAL A 44 0.57 -17.01 6.49
CA VAL A 44 1.52 -16.27 5.64
C VAL A 44 2.48 -17.17 4.86
N ARG A 45 2.48 -18.48 5.10
CA ARG A 45 3.44 -19.44 4.52
C ARG A 45 3.57 -19.34 2.99
N GLN A 46 2.46 -19.19 2.28
CA GLN A 46 2.47 -19.03 0.83
C GLN A 46 3.23 -17.78 0.32
N PHE A 47 3.40 -16.76 1.14
CA PHE A 47 4.22 -15.60 0.82
C PHE A 47 5.69 -15.85 1.14
N GLU A 48 5.96 -16.64 2.18
CA GLU A 48 7.31 -17.04 2.58
C GLU A 48 7.97 -17.94 1.53
N GLU A 49 7.20 -18.80 0.87
CA GLU A 49 7.68 -19.74 -0.16
C GLU A 49 8.24 -19.03 -1.42
N VAL A 50 7.86 -17.78 -1.67
CA VAL A 50 8.33 -17.01 -2.82
C VAL A 50 9.28 -15.86 -2.44
N MET A 51 9.61 -15.73 -1.16
CA MET A 51 10.61 -14.74 -0.69
C MET A 51 12.03 -15.26 -0.91
N ALA A 52 12.96 -14.35 -1.21
CA ALA A 52 14.38 -14.67 -1.21
C ALA A 52 14.82 -15.15 0.20
N PRO A 53 15.75 -16.13 0.32
CA PRO A 53 16.12 -16.70 1.60
C PRO A 53 16.51 -15.70 2.68
N SER A 54 17.32 -14.69 2.36
CA SER A 54 17.76 -13.65 3.29
C SER A 54 16.59 -12.80 3.82
N VAL A 55 15.65 -12.45 2.93
CA VAL A 55 14.43 -11.72 3.30
C VAL A 55 13.51 -12.59 4.15
N CYS A 56 13.36 -13.86 3.78
CA CYS A 56 12.52 -14.82 4.50
C CYS A 56 13.01 -15.05 5.94
N GLU A 57 14.33 -15.10 6.15
CA GLU A 57 14.94 -15.21 7.47
C GLU A 57 14.60 -14.01 8.36
N GLN A 58 14.81 -12.80 7.89
CA GLN A 58 14.49 -11.57 8.62
C GLN A 58 12.97 -11.44 8.83
N TRP A 59 12.17 -11.77 7.82
CA TRP A 59 10.73 -11.82 7.94
C TRP A 59 10.27 -12.77 9.06
N LYS A 60 10.83 -13.99 9.15
CA LYS A 60 10.50 -14.95 10.19
C LYS A 60 10.96 -14.55 11.59
N ALA A 61 12.01 -13.76 11.70
CA ALA A 61 12.47 -13.19 12.95
C ALA A 61 11.52 -12.11 13.50
N THR A 62 10.73 -11.46 12.64
CA THR A 62 9.72 -10.49 13.06
C THR A 62 8.51 -11.21 13.67
N PRO A 63 7.94 -10.77 14.80
CA PRO A 63 6.75 -11.36 15.39
C PRO A 63 5.58 -11.43 14.38
N HIS A 64 4.87 -12.56 14.36
CA HIS A 64 3.73 -12.72 13.46
C HIS A 64 2.62 -11.74 13.81
N TYR A 65 2.23 -11.70 15.06
CA TYR A 65 1.18 -10.85 15.62
C TYR A 65 1.47 -10.61 17.10
N ILE A 66 1.13 -9.43 17.58
CA ILE A 66 1.16 -9.09 19.00
C ILE A 66 -0.18 -8.43 19.31
N PRO A 67 -0.91 -8.84 20.37
CA PRO A 67 -2.17 -8.21 20.77
C PRO A 67 -1.99 -6.70 20.96
N PHE A 68 -2.98 -5.93 20.49
CA PHE A 68 -2.96 -4.47 20.61
C PHE A 68 -3.44 -4.04 21.98
N GLU A 69 -2.68 -3.15 22.61
CA GLU A 69 -3.02 -2.53 23.87
C GLU A 69 -3.85 -1.26 23.63
N PRO A 70 -4.69 -0.83 24.59
CA PRO A 70 -5.33 0.47 24.55
C PRO A 70 -4.32 1.60 24.27
N ASN A 71 -4.67 2.58 23.48
CA ASN A 71 -3.81 3.70 23.05
C ASN A 71 -2.64 3.32 22.11
N THR A 72 -2.65 2.13 21.52
CA THR A 72 -1.75 1.81 20.41
C THR A 72 -2.33 2.38 19.12
N THR A 73 -1.49 3.05 18.31
CA THR A 73 -1.81 3.40 16.92
C THR A 73 -1.09 2.44 15.99
N MET A 74 -1.83 1.84 15.08
CA MET A 74 -1.28 0.98 14.05
C MET A 74 -0.86 1.81 12.84
N ILE A 75 0.33 1.54 12.31
CA ILE A 75 0.84 2.11 11.07
C ILE A 75 0.79 1.03 9.99
N SER A 76 0.22 1.36 8.83
CA SER A 76 0.05 0.43 7.71
C SER A 76 0.54 1.03 6.39
N ILE A 77 1.13 0.19 5.54
CA ILE A 77 1.47 0.51 4.14
C ILE A 77 0.52 -0.18 3.16
N CYS A 78 -0.31 -1.08 3.65
CA CYS A 78 -1.15 -1.94 2.82
C CYS A 78 -2.62 -1.69 3.10
N HIS A 79 -3.35 -1.19 2.11
CA HIS A 79 -4.78 -0.90 2.21
C HIS A 79 -5.63 -2.12 2.60
N ASN A 80 -5.21 -3.31 2.17
CA ASN A 80 -5.88 -4.54 2.58
C ASN A 80 -5.71 -4.82 4.08
N CYS A 81 -4.49 -4.62 4.61
CA CYS A 81 -4.23 -4.74 6.05
C CYS A 81 -4.98 -3.68 6.83
N THR A 82 -5.03 -2.44 6.31
CA THR A 82 -5.79 -1.34 6.92
C THR A 82 -7.26 -1.71 7.06
N ALA A 83 -7.93 -2.13 5.98
CA ALA A 83 -9.33 -2.51 6.01
C ALA A 83 -9.62 -3.67 6.98
N VAL A 84 -8.81 -4.74 6.90
CA VAL A 84 -8.95 -5.90 7.81
C VAL A 84 -8.78 -5.47 9.27
N PHE A 85 -7.81 -4.61 9.55
CA PHE A 85 -7.54 -4.19 10.92
C PHE A 85 -8.61 -3.26 11.46
N GLN A 86 -9.08 -2.29 10.67
CA GLN A 86 -10.14 -1.35 11.05
C GLN A 86 -11.44 -2.08 11.41
N GLU A 87 -11.80 -3.14 10.67
CA GLU A 87 -13.00 -3.90 10.94
C GLU A 87 -12.86 -4.89 12.11
N SER A 88 -11.64 -5.44 12.34
CA SER A 88 -11.38 -6.36 13.44
C SER A 88 -11.05 -5.66 14.77
N HIS A 89 -10.60 -4.41 14.74
CA HIS A 89 -10.18 -3.63 15.90
C HIS A 89 -10.67 -2.17 15.81
N PRO A 90 -11.99 -1.94 15.86
CA PRO A 90 -12.58 -0.61 15.62
C PRO A 90 -12.15 0.45 16.64
N ASP A 91 -11.68 0.04 17.82
CA ASP A 91 -11.23 0.93 18.89
C ASP A 91 -9.74 1.34 18.75
N ILE A 92 -9.04 0.80 17.75
CA ILE A 92 -7.62 1.10 17.53
C ILE A 92 -7.48 2.11 16.39
N ASN A 93 -6.72 3.18 16.63
CA ASN A 93 -6.41 4.13 15.58
C ASN A 93 -5.47 3.53 14.53
N VAL A 94 -5.74 3.82 13.25
CA VAL A 94 -4.93 3.37 12.11
C VAL A 94 -4.50 4.58 11.32
N LEU A 95 -3.19 4.70 11.09
CA LEU A 95 -2.60 5.68 10.16
C LEU A 95 -1.93 4.95 9.01
N SER A 96 -1.93 5.56 7.83
CA SER A 96 -1.03 5.13 6.78
C SER A 96 0.41 5.51 7.14
N LEU A 97 1.39 4.81 6.54
CA LEU A 97 2.80 5.18 6.68
C LEU A 97 3.06 6.62 6.19
N TRP A 98 2.30 7.07 5.19
CA TRP A 98 2.41 8.38 4.59
C TRP A 98 2.00 9.49 5.53
N GLU A 99 0.86 9.33 6.20
CA GLU A 99 0.40 10.24 7.27
C GLU A 99 1.39 10.27 8.42
N PHE A 100 1.89 9.10 8.83
CA PHE A 100 2.83 8.98 9.94
C PHE A 100 4.14 9.75 9.67
N ILE A 101 4.76 9.58 8.49
CA ILE A 101 6.00 10.30 8.14
C ILE A 101 5.78 11.82 8.20
N LEU A 102 4.70 12.32 7.62
CA LEU A 102 4.41 13.76 7.61
C LEU A 102 4.15 14.33 9.00
N GLN A 103 3.51 13.57 9.87
CA GLN A 103 3.12 14.05 11.21
C GLN A 103 4.25 13.93 12.24
N HIS A 104 5.16 12.98 12.07
CA HIS A 104 6.08 12.58 13.12
C HIS A 104 7.57 12.68 12.76
N ASP A 105 7.91 12.87 11.49
CA ASP A 105 9.30 13.06 11.07
C ASP A 105 9.51 14.39 10.34
N ALA A 106 9.65 15.46 11.13
CA ALA A 106 9.92 16.79 10.59
C ALA A 106 11.27 16.89 9.85
N ASP A 107 12.23 16.03 10.22
CA ASP A 107 13.58 16.00 9.67
C ASP A 107 13.73 14.92 8.58
N PHE A 108 12.63 14.35 8.07
CA PHE A 108 12.71 13.38 6.99
C PHE A 108 13.37 13.99 5.76
N HIS A 109 14.41 13.31 5.27
CA HIS A 109 15.13 13.77 4.08
C HIS A 109 14.38 13.37 2.80
N TYR A 110 13.75 14.34 2.15
CA TYR A 110 13.02 14.12 0.92
C TYR A 110 13.96 14.14 -0.28
N PRO A 111 14.03 13.06 -1.11
CA PRO A 111 14.72 13.10 -2.40
C PRO A 111 14.09 14.16 -3.32
N ASP A 112 14.93 14.83 -4.12
CA ASP A 112 14.47 15.85 -5.08
C ASP A 112 14.40 15.24 -6.49
N TYR A 113 13.20 15.28 -7.09
CA TYR A 113 12.93 14.77 -8.45
C TYR A 113 12.85 15.87 -9.52
N GLY A 114 13.29 17.10 -9.21
CA GLY A 114 13.50 18.17 -10.19
C GLY A 114 12.25 18.62 -10.96
N CYS A 115 11.10 18.71 -10.30
CA CYS A 115 9.81 19.05 -10.90
C CYS A 115 9.32 18.02 -11.95
N GLU A 116 9.72 16.76 -11.84
CA GLU A 116 9.20 15.72 -12.72
C GLU A 116 7.68 15.59 -12.58
N ARG A 117 6.99 15.51 -13.74
CA ARG A 117 5.54 15.37 -13.78
C ARG A 117 5.15 13.89 -13.72
N MET A 118 4.32 13.53 -12.75
CA MET A 118 3.82 12.16 -12.58
C MET A 118 2.32 12.15 -12.32
N THR A 119 1.59 11.24 -12.97
CA THR A 119 0.17 11.01 -12.65
C THR A 119 0.05 10.22 -11.35
N ILE A 120 -0.81 10.67 -10.45
CA ILE A 120 -1.13 9.91 -9.25
C ILE A 120 -2.30 8.96 -9.49
N GLN A 121 -2.13 7.70 -9.11
CA GLN A 121 -3.19 6.68 -9.12
C GLN A 121 -3.66 6.42 -7.69
N ASP A 122 -4.84 6.93 -7.37
CA ASP A 122 -5.53 6.61 -6.12
C ASP A 122 -6.06 5.17 -6.14
N CYS A 123 -6.35 4.64 -4.95
CA CYS A 123 -6.81 3.28 -4.78
C CYS A 123 -8.21 3.24 -4.18
N TRP A 124 -9.13 2.53 -4.84
CA TRP A 124 -10.48 2.32 -4.32
C TRP A 124 -10.52 1.79 -2.88
N ARG A 125 -9.55 0.97 -2.46
CA ARG A 125 -9.54 0.41 -1.09
C ARG A 125 -9.42 1.46 0.01
N GLN A 126 -9.03 2.68 -0.33
CA GLN A 126 -8.91 3.84 0.56
C GLN A 126 -9.59 5.09 -0.07
N TYR A 127 -10.67 4.88 -0.84
CA TYR A 127 -11.41 5.97 -1.49
C TYR A 127 -11.95 6.99 -0.49
N ASP A 128 -12.28 6.55 0.72
CA ASP A 128 -12.82 7.35 1.81
C ASP A 128 -11.74 7.91 2.78
N ASN A 129 -10.46 7.59 2.59
CA ASN A 129 -9.37 8.09 3.43
C ASN A 129 -8.74 9.36 2.84
N GLN A 130 -9.43 10.48 2.99
CA GLN A 130 -8.96 11.78 2.50
C GLN A 130 -7.62 12.21 3.13
N ALA A 131 -7.35 11.83 4.38
CA ALA A 131 -6.12 12.15 5.08
C ALA A 131 -4.90 11.48 4.41
N GLU A 132 -5.00 10.20 4.08
CA GLU A 132 -3.94 9.49 3.35
C GLU A 132 -3.73 10.07 1.95
N GLN A 133 -4.83 10.33 1.22
CA GLN A 133 -4.79 10.91 -0.13
C GLN A 133 -4.10 12.29 -0.14
N ALA A 134 -4.36 13.12 0.87
CA ALA A 134 -3.71 14.41 1.06
C ALA A 134 -2.23 14.24 1.44
N ALA A 135 -1.93 13.30 2.33
CA ALA A 135 -0.56 13.02 2.78
C ALA A 135 0.32 12.55 1.61
N VAL A 136 -0.16 11.66 0.77
CA VAL A 136 0.57 11.19 -0.42
C VAL A 136 0.92 12.37 -1.34
N ARG A 137 -0.02 13.26 -1.62
CA ARG A 137 0.21 14.43 -2.46
C ARG A 137 1.21 15.41 -1.85
N GLU A 138 1.14 15.63 -0.56
CA GLU A 138 2.09 16.49 0.15
C GLU A 138 3.51 15.87 0.14
N LEU A 139 3.66 14.57 0.30
CA LEU A 139 4.95 13.88 0.17
C LEU A 139 5.53 14.04 -1.24
N LEU A 140 4.73 13.86 -2.28
CA LEU A 140 5.15 14.07 -3.66
C LEU A 140 5.60 15.51 -3.90
N ARG A 141 4.86 16.49 -3.37
CA ARG A 141 5.23 17.91 -3.43
C ARG A 141 6.57 18.19 -2.73
N ARG A 142 6.81 17.58 -1.55
CA ARG A 142 8.09 17.73 -0.82
C ARG A 142 9.26 17.06 -1.55
N MET A 143 8.99 16.07 -2.37
CA MET A 143 9.98 15.45 -3.26
C MET A 143 10.13 16.22 -4.58
N ASN A 144 9.55 17.42 -4.71
CA ASN A 144 9.60 18.26 -5.92
C ASN A 144 9.06 17.51 -7.16
N ILE A 145 7.92 16.81 -6.98
CA ILE A 145 7.17 16.15 -8.05
C ILE A 145 5.91 16.95 -8.33
N GLU A 146 5.68 17.29 -9.60
CA GLU A 146 4.43 17.90 -10.07
C GLU A 146 3.38 16.81 -10.26
N VAL A 147 2.37 16.79 -9.39
CA VAL A 147 1.29 15.81 -9.41
C VAL A 147 0.28 16.15 -10.51
N VAL A 148 0.02 15.18 -11.39
CA VAL A 148 -1.05 15.26 -12.39
C VAL A 148 -2.20 14.37 -11.93
N GLU A 149 -3.35 14.99 -11.69
CA GLU A 149 -4.55 14.30 -11.21
C GLU A 149 -5.29 13.60 -12.36
N MET A 150 -5.87 12.46 -12.04
CA MET A 150 -6.82 11.79 -12.93
C MET A 150 -8.22 12.43 -12.82
N ALA A 151 -9.08 12.21 -13.82
CA ALA A 151 -10.47 12.65 -13.77
C ALA A 151 -11.24 11.96 -12.63
N GLU A 152 -11.05 10.64 -12.48
CA GLU A 152 -11.59 9.84 -11.35
C GLU A 152 -10.50 9.62 -10.31
N ASN A 153 -10.32 10.59 -9.43
CA ASN A 153 -9.35 10.55 -8.36
C ASN A 153 -10.02 10.53 -6.98
N ARG A 154 -9.22 10.36 -5.94
CA ARG A 154 -9.62 10.41 -4.52
C ARG A 154 -10.84 9.53 -4.24
N GLU A 155 -11.93 10.10 -3.69
CA GLU A 155 -13.18 9.40 -3.37
C GLU A 155 -13.91 8.88 -4.62
N HIS A 156 -13.63 9.40 -5.78
CA HIS A 156 -14.24 8.97 -7.04
C HIS A 156 -13.52 7.81 -7.72
N THR A 157 -12.31 7.45 -7.24
CA THR A 157 -11.55 6.37 -7.85
C THR A 157 -12.25 5.02 -7.72
N ARG A 158 -12.32 4.28 -8.81
CA ARG A 158 -12.82 2.89 -8.87
C ARG A 158 -11.71 1.87 -9.10
N PHE A 159 -10.50 2.33 -9.32
CA PHE A 159 -9.36 1.48 -9.64
C PHE A 159 -8.71 0.87 -8.39
N CYS A 160 -8.42 -0.42 -8.46
CA CYS A 160 -7.54 -1.11 -7.50
C CYS A 160 -6.69 -2.19 -8.19
N GLY A 161 -6.16 -1.85 -9.36
CA GLY A 161 -5.30 -2.73 -10.15
C GLY A 161 -5.91 -4.12 -10.36
N THR A 162 -5.07 -5.13 -10.36
CA THR A 162 -5.47 -6.52 -10.60
C THR A 162 -6.48 -7.06 -9.60
N SER A 163 -6.64 -6.45 -8.42
CA SER A 163 -7.53 -7.01 -7.41
C SER A 163 -9.02 -6.94 -7.76
N LEU A 164 -9.43 -5.96 -8.57
CA LEU A 164 -10.82 -5.82 -9.03
C LEU A 164 -11.14 -6.72 -10.24
N TYR A 165 -10.14 -7.07 -11.03
CA TYR A 165 -10.30 -7.81 -12.28
C TYR A 165 -9.72 -9.22 -12.23
N ARG A 166 -9.56 -9.80 -11.06
CA ARG A 166 -8.98 -11.14 -10.91
C ARG A 166 -9.83 -12.22 -11.55
N PRO A 167 -9.19 -13.28 -12.09
CA PRO A 167 -9.90 -14.50 -12.51
C PRO A 167 -10.60 -15.23 -11.35
N ALA A 168 -10.28 -14.86 -10.10
CA ALA A 168 -10.88 -15.44 -8.89
C ALA A 168 -11.28 -14.34 -7.89
N PRO A 169 -12.28 -14.57 -7.03
CA PRO A 169 -12.71 -13.62 -5.99
C PRO A 169 -11.57 -13.22 -5.06
N PRO A 170 -11.58 -11.99 -4.50
CA PRO A 170 -10.59 -11.52 -3.56
C PRO A 170 -10.61 -12.32 -2.25
N ARG A 171 -9.45 -12.40 -1.59
CA ARG A 171 -9.23 -13.31 -0.44
C ARG A 171 -9.94 -12.92 0.85
N ASN A 172 -10.08 -11.66 1.15
CA ASN A 172 -10.35 -11.20 2.51
C ASN A 172 -11.81 -10.81 2.78
N LEU A 173 -12.77 -11.32 1.99
CA LEU A 173 -14.19 -11.05 2.14
C LEU A 173 -14.72 -11.28 3.57
N LYS A 174 -14.24 -12.36 4.24
CA LYS A 174 -14.64 -12.70 5.61
C LYS A 174 -13.93 -11.88 6.69
N MET A 175 -12.80 -11.26 6.36
CA MET A 175 -11.98 -10.55 7.34
C MET A 175 -12.30 -9.04 7.37
N ALA A 176 -12.81 -8.52 6.27
CA ALA A 176 -13.27 -7.13 6.13
C ALA A 176 -14.54 -7.12 5.26
N PRO A 177 -15.67 -7.63 5.76
CA PRO A 177 -16.91 -7.74 5.00
C PRO A 177 -17.46 -6.40 4.57
N LYS A 178 -17.37 -5.36 5.39
CA LYS A 178 -17.82 -4.03 4.99
C LYS A 178 -17.07 -3.57 3.74
N ARG A 179 -15.72 -3.53 3.78
CA ARG A 179 -14.89 -3.04 2.67
C ARG A 179 -14.97 -3.92 1.42
N PHE A 180 -14.97 -5.25 1.58
CA PHE A 180 -14.81 -6.18 0.45
C PHE A 180 -16.10 -6.86 0.01
N VAL A 181 -17.22 -6.62 0.66
CA VAL A 181 -18.55 -7.09 0.24
C VAL A 181 -19.49 -5.90 0.08
N GLU A 182 -19.77 -5.15 1.15
CA GLU A 182 -20.76 -4.07 1.13
C GLU A 182 -20.32 -2.91 0.24
N ASP A 183 -19.14 -2.29 0.51
CA ASP A 183 -18.61 -1.17 -0.27
C ASP A 183 -18.18 -1.59 -1.68
N ALA A 184 -17.97 -2.90 -1.91
CA ALA A 184 -17.47 -3.48 -3.14
C ALA A 184 -18.57 -4.10 -4.02
N GLU A 185 -19.83 -3.84 -3.74
CA GLU A 185 -20.92 -4.40 -4.51
C GLU A 185 -20.77 -4.11 -6.01
N GLY A 186 -20.78 -5.17 -6.81
CA GLY A 186 -20.59 -5.09 -8.27
C GLY A 186 -19.15 -4.82 -8.76
N MET A 187 -18.16 -4.67 -7.86
CA MET A 187 -16.79 -4.32 -8.26
C MET A 187 -15.86 -5.51 -8.48
N PHE A 188 -16.07 -6.63 -7.79
CA PHE A 188 -15.22 -7.83 -7.92
C PHE A 188 -15.79 -8.79 -8.95
N VAL A 189 -15.74 -8.39 -10.21
CA VAL A 189 -16.17 -9.22 -11.34
C VAL A 189 -15.02 -10.12 -11.77
N THR A 190 -15.33 -11.42 -11.97
CA THR A 190 -14.32 -12.37 -12.47
C THR A 190 -14.13 -12.19 -13.96
N HIS A 191 -12.88 -12.04 -14.40
CA HIS A 191 -12.47 -11.91 -15.79
C HIS A 191 -11.44 -12.98 -16.15
N THR A 192 -11.27 -13.26 -17.42
CA THR A 192 -10.13 -14.03 -17.91
C THR A 192 -8.84 -13.20 -17.78
N GLU A 193 -7.69 -13.84 -17.95
CA GLU A 193 -6.39 -13.13 -17.89
C GLU A 193 -6.26 -12.12 -19.04
N GLU A 194 -6.77 -12.46 -20.22
CA GLU A 194 -6.81 -11.60 -21.39
C GLU A 194 -7.69 -10.37 -21.16
N GLU A 195 -8.90 -10.57 -20.65
CA GLU A 195 -9.83 -9.48 -20.32
C GLU A 195 -9.23 -8.58 -19.23
N GLN A 196 -8.59 -9.17 -18.20
CA GLN A 196 -7.93 -8.41 -17.16
C GLN A 196 -6.84 -7.50 -17.74
N LYS A 197 -6.01 -8.03 -18.63
CA LYS A 197 -4.96 -7.25 -19.30
C LYS A 197 -5.55 -6.13 -20.15
N GLN A 198 -6.58 -6.41 -20.92
CA GLN A 198 -7.26 -5.40 -21.75
C GLN A 198 -7.83 -4.27 -20.88
N LEU A 199 -8.54 -4.59 -19.81
CA LEU A 199 -9.08 -3.59 -18.88
C LEU A 199 -7.99 -2.71 -18.26
N MET A 200 -6.82 -3.28 -17.94
CA MET A 200 -5.67 -2.51 -17.47
C MET A 200 -5.10 -1.60 -18.56
N GLU A 201 -4.98 -2.07 -19.79
CA GLU A 201 -4.53 -1.28 -20.94
C GLU A 201 -5.47 -0.11 -21.21
N GLU A 202 -6.79 -0.34 -21.20
CA GLU A 202 -7.81 0.70 -21.35
C GLU A 202 -7.73 1.74 -20.21
N HIS A 203 -7.57 1.29 -18.97
CA HIS A 203 -7.40 2.20 -17.83
C HIS A 203 -6.17 3.08 -17.99
N CYS A 204 -5.05 2.53 -18.45
CA CYS A 204 -3.79 3.26 -18.62
C CYS A 204 -3.86 4.36 -19.70
N GLN A 205 -4.81 4.30 -20.64
CA GLN A 205 -5.01 5.36 -21.65
C GLN A 205 -5.45 6.70 -21.03
N GLN A 206 -5.92 6.70 -19.78
CA GLN A 206 -6.33 7.91 -19.07
C GLN A 206 -5.13 8.70 -18.50
N TYR A 207 -3.94 8.11 -18.45
CA TYR A 207 -2.77 8.77 -17.88
C TYR A 207 -2.23 9.86 -18.80
N GLN A 208 -2.00 11.04 -18.23
CA GLN A 208 -1.52 12.22 -18.95
C GLN A 208 0.00 12.34 -18.91
N THR A 209 0.68 11.50 -18.14
CA THR A 209 2.14 11.48 -18.01
C THR A 209 2.69 10.09 -18.30
N LYS A 210 3.97 10.02 -18.66
CA LYS A 210 4.65 8.75 -18.92
C LYS A 210 4.78 7.90 -17.66
N LYS A 211 5.03 8.52 -16.51
CA LYS A 211 5.23 7.86 -15.22
C LYS A 211 4.01 8.03 -14.33
N VAL A 212 3.67 6.98 -13.61
CA VAL A 212 2.54 6.93 -12.68
C VAL A 212 3.07 6.63 -11.28
N VAL A 213 2.55 7.32 -10.27
CA VAL A 213 2.79 7.00 -8.87
C VAL A 213 1.55 6.37 -8.26
N ALA A 214 1.71 5.22 -7.63
CA ALA A 214 0.67 4.59 -6.84
C ALA A 214 1.18 4.33 -5.41
N TYR A 215 0.26 4.20 -4.46
CA TYR A 215 0.56 3.91 -3.05
C TYR A 215 -0.16 2.65 -2.55
N CYS A 216 -0.52 1.78 -3.49
CA CYS A 216 -1.12 0.48 -3.26
C CYS A 216 -0.43 -0.57 -4.13
N HIS A 217 0.04 -1.66 -3.51
CA HIS A 217 0.73 -2.72 -4.24
C HIS A 217 -0.15 -3.42 -5.31
N TYR A 218 -1.47 -3.50 -5.12
CA TYR A 218 -2.37 -4.02 -6.16
C TYR A 218 -2.48 -3.08 -7.35
N CYS A 219 -2.44 -1.76 -7.12
CA CYS A 219 -2.40 -0.80 -8.22
C CYS A 219 -1.10 -0.93 -9.00
N THR A 220 0.05 -1.03 -8.33
CA THR A 220 1.34 -1.26 -9.00
C THR A 220 1.43 -2.62 -9.69
N GLU A 221 0.79 -3.67 -9.16
CA GLU A 221 0.67 -4.97 -9.83
C GLU A 221 -0.08 -4.84 -11.16
N GLY A 222 -1.21 -4.09 -11.19
CA GLY A 222 -1.96 -3.83 -12.41
C GLY A 222 -1.18 -3.04 -13.45
N LEU A 223 -0.47 -1.99 -13.02
CA LEU A 223 0.37 -1.18 -13.91
C LEU A 223 1.53 -2.03 -14.49
N ARG A 224 2.11 -2.90 -13.68
CA ARG A 224 3.18 -3.82 -14.10
C ARG A 224 2.69 -4.84 -15.14
N LEU A 225 1.46 -5.34 -15.00
CA LEU A 225 0.86 -6.31 -15.92
C LEU A 225 0.87 -5.83 -17.38
N VAL A 226 0.69 -4.53 -17.58
CA VAL A 226 0.64 -3.91 -18.93
C VAL A 226 1.90 -3.12 -19.27
N GLY A 227 2.94 -3.20 -18.46
CA GLY A 227 4.20 -2.50 -18.71
C GLY A 227 4.13 -0.98 -18.58
N GLN A 228 3.12 -0.43 -17.90
CA GLN A 228 3.02 1.00 -17.64
C GLN A 228 4.18 1.44 -16.70
N PRO A 229 5.03 2.42 -17.10
CA PRO A 229 6.06 2.95 -16.22
C PRO A 229 5.46 3.54 -14.95
N HIS A 230 5.85 3.01 -13.80
CA HIS A 230 5.27 3.40 -12.52
C HIS A 230 6.26 3.27 -11.37
N TYR A 231 5.91 3.93 -10.25
CA TYR A 231 6.55 3.78 -8.96
C TYR A 231 5.49 3.49 -7.89
N HIS A 232 5.83 2.64 -6.94
CA HIS A 232 5.19 2.74 -5.63
C HIS A 232 5.81 3.93 -4.90
N ILE A 233 5.01 4.78 -4.22
CA ILE A 233 5.55 5.99 -3.55
C ILE A 233 6.70 5.67 -2.59
N ALA A 234 6.71 4.47 -1.98
CA ALA A 234 7.80 4.03 -1.13
C ALA A 234 9.15 3.96 -1.86
N GLU A 235 9.17 3.64 -3.16
CA GLU A 235 10.40 3.60 -3.96
C GLU A 235 10.98 5.00 -4.14
N LEU A 236 10.10 6.01 -4.20
CA LEU A 236 10.50 7.42 -4.30
C LEU A 236 10.98 7.98 -2.96
N LEU A 237 10.35 7.61 -1.84
CA LEU A 237 10.72 8.08 -0.50
C LEU A 237 11.96 7.38 0.06
N PHE A 238 12.16 6.11 -0.31
CA PHE A 238 13.27 5.27 0.17
C PHE A 238 14.07 4.73 -1.03
N PRO A 239 14.67 5.60 -1.87
CA PRO A 239 15.42 5.14 -3.03
C PRO A 239 16.61 4.28 -2.63
N TYR A 240 17.08 3.43 -3.54
CA TYR A 240 18.35 2.75 -3.35
C TYR A 240 19.46 3.81 -3.34
N SER A 241 20.32 3.77 -2.32
CA SER A 241 21.54 4.59 -2.36
C SER A 241 22.36 4.15 -3.58
N VAL A 242 22.58 5.08 -4.50
CA VAL A 242 23.47 4.88 -5.65
C VAL A 242 24.91 4.91 -5.18
#